data_7ad09060d849bef955a2980f48060cb3
#
_entry.id   7ad09060d849bef955a2980f48060cb3
#
_cell.length_a   1.000
_cell.length_b   1.000
_cell.length_c   1.000
_cell.angle_alpha   90.00
_cell.angle_beta   90.00
_cell.angle_gamma   90.00
#
_symmetry.space_group_name_H-M   'P 1'
#
loop_
_entity.id
_entity.type
_entity.pdbx_description
1 polymer ?
#
loop_
_entity_poly.entity_id
_entity_poly.type
_entity_poly.pdbx_seq_one_letter_code
_entity_poly.pdbx_strand_id
1 'polypeptide(L)'
;MEPTPLESRRATIEDLGALEILWSQSALPATELGKFLTEFHVVTDSDGQILHAIGLLVDGDQALLHSEALCAPQSIEPDACRAAAWKRLRILARNQGISRIWTQEDAEYWRVSGYQPIPESQLPAELPSFVQREAGWWMHQSPDAAQTDLMVQREFALWKTQREQESQSFQQRVQVFRTVALGLFALSLILLLGFLFYAAKLRPDAFRLFFR
;
A
#
# COMPACT_ATOMS: atom_id res chain seq x y z
N MET A 1 -34.25 1.96 24.57
CA MET A 1 -34.17 1.55 23.16
C MET A 1 -32.75 1.01 22.93
N GLU A 2 -32.62 -0.21 22.44
CA GLU A 2 -31.32 -0.68 22.01
C GLU A 2 -30.86 0.15 20.80
N PRO A 3 -29.58 0.55 20.75
CA PRO A 3 -29.07 1.30 19.61
C PRO A 3 -29.14 0.42 18.34
N THR A 4 -29.73 0.97 17.29
CA THR A 4 -29.77 0.30 15.97
C THR A 4 -28.35 0.01 15.53
N PRO A 5 -27.98 -1.24 15.22
CA PRO A 5 -26.65 -1.55 14.76
C PRO A 5 -26.40 -0.87 13.40
N LEU A 6 -25.35 -0.05 13.32
CA LEU A 6 -24.90 0.60 12.10
C LEU A 6 -23.71 -0.16 11.52
N GLU A 7 -23.80 -0.51 10.24
CA GLU A 7 -22.72 -1.16 9.53
C GLU A 7 -22.09 -0.21 8.51
N SER A 8 -20.76 -0.13 8.48
CA SER A 8 -20.04 0.66 7.49
C SER A 8 -19.24 -0.24 6.54
N ARG A 9 -19.47 -0.07 5.24
CA ARG A 9 -18.83 -0.84 4.18
C ARG A 9 -18.49 0.04 2.96
N ARG A 10 -17.71 -0.48 2.03
CA ARG A 10 -17.50 0.16 0.71
C ARG A 10 -18.78 0.04 -0.12
N ALA A 11 -19.07 1.07 -0.89
CA ALA A 11 -20.18 1.04 -1.83
C ALA A 11 -19.96 0.01 -2.94
N THR A 12 -21.03 -0.61 -3.37
CA THR A 12 -21.07 -1.58 -4.48
C THR A 12 -21.97 -1.07 -5.59
N ILE A 13 -21.94 -1.72 -6.74
CA ILE A 13 -22.81 -1.34 -7.88
C ILE A 13 -24.30 -1.45 -7.52
N GLU A 14 -24.66 -2.31 -6.60
CA GLU A 14 -26.03 -2.49 -6.14
C GLU A 14 -26.54 -1.29 -5.35
N ASP A 15 -25.63 -0.52 -4.77
CA ASP A 15 -25.96 0.67 -3.98
C ASP A 15 -26.20 1.92 -4.83
N LEU A 16 -25.82 1.88 -6.14
CA LEU A 16 -25.81 3.07 -6.98
C LEU A 16 -27.15 3.78 -7.03
N GLY A 17 -28.24 3.07 -7.20
CA GLY A 17 -29.58 3.68 -7.26
C GLY A 17 -29.97 4.39 -5.96
N ALA A 18 -29.67 3.78 -4.81
CA ALA A 18 -29.92 4.40 -3.50
C ALA A 18 -29.01 5.60 -3.25
N LEU A 19 -27.74 5.52 -3.68
CA LEU A 19 -26.77 6.61 -3.59
C LEU A 19 -27.15 7.81 -4.46
N GLU A 20 -27.63 7.59 -5.69
CA GLU A 20 -28.08 8.68 -6.57
C GLU A 20 -29.25 9.46 -5.93
N ILE A 21 -30.16 8.78 -5.26
CA ILE A 21 -31.25 9.43 -4.50
C ILE A 21 -30.66 10.23 -3.34
N LEU A 22 -29.77 9.65 -2.54
CA LEU A 22 -29.16 10.29 -1.38
C LEU A 22 -28.33 11.52 -1.80
N TRP A 23 -27.52 11.43 -2.83
CA TRP A 23 -26.74 12.54 -3.36
C TRP A 23 -27.62 13.66 -3.89
N SER A 24 -28.70 13.31 -4.61
CA SER A 24 -29.66 14.29 -5.12
C SER A 24 -30.35 15.05 -3.98
N GLN A 25 -30.72 14.35 -2.90
CA GLN A 25 -31.30 14.96 -1.70
C GLN A 25 -30.31 15.89 -0.98
N SER A 26 -29.03 15.60 -1.07
CA SER A 26 -27.95 16.42 -0.52
C SER A 26 -27.42 17.51 -1.48
N ALA A 27 -28.14 17.76 -2.60
CA ALA A 27 -27.75 18.70 -3.66
C ALA A 27 -26.37 18.42 -4.26
N LEU A 28 -25.92 17.18 -4.25
CA LEU A 28 -24.66 16.74 -4.84
C LEU A 28 -24.85 16.28 -6.31
N PRO A 29 -23.80 16.34 -7.16
CA PRO A 29 -23.88 15.98 -8.57
C PRO A 29 -23.91 14.46 -8.76
N ALA A 30 -25.06 13.80 -8.52
CA ALA A 30 -25.22 12.34 -8.46
C ALA A 30 -24.63 11.62 -9.69
N THR A 31 -24.90 12.11 -10.92
CA THR A 31 -24.39 11.50 -12.17
C THR A 31 -22.87 11.51 -12.25
N GLU A 32 -22.24 12.57 -11.75
CA GLU A 32 -20.77 12.67 -11.72
C GLU A 32 -20.18 11.73 -10.67
N LEU A 33 -20.76 11.71 -9.47
CA LEU A 33 -20.31 10.87 -8.36
C LEU A 33 -20.45 9.37 -8.66
N GLY A 34 -21.48 8.97 -9.42
CA GLY A 34 -21.67 7.59 -9.84
C GLY A 34 -20.50 7.02 -10.64
N LYS A 35 -19.71 7.84 -11.33
CA LYS A 35 -18.49 7.42 -12.04
C LYS A 35 -17.37 6.98 -11.08
N PHE A 36 -17.39 7.47 -9.86
CA PHE A 36 -16.39 7.22 -8.82
C PHE A 36 -16.93 6.39 -7.66
N LEU A 37 -17.96 5.57 -7.92
CA LEU A 37 -18.65 4.77 -6.91
C LEU A 37 -17.69 4.01 -5.97
N THR A 38 -16.59 3.53 -6.49
CA THR A 38 -15.59 2.76 -5.72
C THR A 38 -14.83 3.56 -4.67
N GLU A 39 -14.92 4.87 -4.69
CA GLU A 39 -14.34 5.76 -3.67
C GLU A 39 -15.27 5.92 -2.46
N PHE A 40 -16.57 5.57 -2.62
CA PHE A 40 -17.55 5.80 -1.59
C PHE A 40 -17.62 4.69 -0.54
N HIS A 41 -17.83 5.13 0.69
CA HIS A 41 -18.17 4.31 1.83
C HIS A 41 -19.57 4.66 2.31
N VAL A 42 -20.34 3.64 2.61
CA VAL A 42 -21.73 3.77 3.06
C VAL A 42 -21.90 3.27 4.48
N VAL A 43 -22.85 3.84 5.18
CA VAL A 43 -23.33 3.35 6.46
C VAL A 43 -24.80 2.95 6.27
N THR A 44 -25.11 1.73 6.66
CA THR A 44 -26.45 1.16 6.58
C THR A 44 -26.99 0.82 7.97
N ASP A 45 -28.31 0.82 8.09
CA ASP A 45 -29.02 0.27 9.25
C ASP A 45 -29.16 -1.26 9.15
N SER A 46 -29.90 -1.85 10.12
CA SER A 46 -30.22 -3.28 10.15
C SER A 46 -31.04 -3.79 8.96
N ASP A 47 -31.77 -2.92 8.31
CA ASP A 47 -32.63 -3.25 7.17
C ASP A 47 -31.87 -3.08 5.83
N GLY A 48 -30.60 -2.67 5.88
CA GLY A 48 -29.74 -2.45 4.72
C GLY A 48 -29.98 -1.10 4.04
N GLN A 49 -30.78 -0.20 4.64
CA GLN A 49 -31.00 1.13 4.09
C GLN A 49 -29.75 1.98 4.28
N ILE A 50 -29.30 2.66 3.20
CA ILE A 50 -28.17 3.59 3.25
C ILE A 50 -28.60 4.88 3.95
N LEU A 51 -27.93 5.19 5.04
CA LEU A 51 -28.19 6.38 5.86
C LEU A 51 -27.14 7.47 5.64
N HIS A 52 -25.93 7.09 5.28
CA HIS A 52 -24.80 8.00 5.12
C HIS A 52 -23.87 7.48 4.04
N ALA A 53 -23.31 8.39 3.26
CA ALA A 53 -22.28 8.11 2.28
C ALA A 53 -21.22 9.19 2.32
N ILE A 54 -19.95 8.81 2.16
CA ILE A 54 -18.81 9.73 2.07
C ILE A 54 -17.75 9.14 1.13
N GLY A 55 -17.18 9.98 0.27
CA GLY A 55 -16.09 9.62 -0.61
C GLY A 55 -14.74 9.67 0.10
N LEU A 56 -13.84 8.76 -0.27
CA LEU A 56 -12.43 8.75 0.13
C LEU A 56 -11.56 8.60 -1.12
N LEU A 57 -11.02 9.71 -1.59
CA LEU A 57 -10.06 9.75 -2.70
C LEU A 57 -8.65 9.70 -2.13
N VAL A 58 -7.85 8.72 -2.57
CA VAL A 58 -6.48 8.49 -2.08
C VAL A 58 -5.46 8.93 -3.11
N ASP A 59 -4.47 9.71 -2.68
CA ASP A 59 -3.35 10.16 -3.49
C ASP A 59 -2.05 10.01 -2.68
N GLY A 60 -1.29 8.95 -2.96
CA GLY A 60 -0.09 8.58 -2.23
C GLY A 60 -0.38 8.24 -0.76
N ASP A 61 0.26 8.97 0.16
CA ASP A 61 0.06 8.86 1.60
C ASP A 61 -0.99 9.83 2.16
N GLN A 62 -1.78 10.45 1.29
CA GLN A 62 -2.80 11.42 1.63
C GLN A 62 -4.15 11.01 1.07
N ALA A 63 -5.23 11.48 1.70
CA ALA A 63 -6.58 11.22 1.25
C ALA A 63 -7.48 12.45 1.41
N LEU A 64 -8.54 12.51 0.61
CA LEU A 64 -9.60 13.50 0.68
C LEU A 64 -10.91 12.82 1.08
N LEU A 65 -11.54 13.32 2.14
CA LEU A 65 -12.95 13.07 2.41
C LEU A 65 -13.79 14.11 1.68
N HIS A 66 -14.74 13.65 0.87
CA HIS A 66 -15.55 14.54 0.03
C HIS A 66 -16.97 14.02 -0.16
N SER A 67 -17.86 14.91 -0.57
CA SER A 67 -19.23 14.59 -0.99
C SER A 67 -20.00 13.81 0.07
N GLU A 68 -19.96 14.29 1.32
CA GLU A 68 -20.75 13.71 2.40
C GLU A 68 -22.24 13.89 2.10
N ALA A 69 -22.98 12.80 2.14
CA ALA A 69 -24.43 12.78 2.04
C ALA A 69 -25.02 11.99 3.20
N LEU A 70 -26.06 12.54 3.81
CA LEU A 70 -26.68 11.97 5.00
C LEU A 70 -28.19 12.12 4.97
N CYS A 71 -28.89 11.02 5.18
CA CYS A 71 -30.33 10.93 5.33
C CYS A 71 -30.67 10.02 6.49
N ALA A 72 -30.40 10.47 7.71
CA ALA A 72 -30.75 9.72 8.91
C ALA A 72 -32.21 9.99 9.29
N PRO A 73 -33.02 8.94 9.56
CA PRO A 73 -34.33 9.12 10.16
C PRO A 73 -34.20 9.77 11.56
N GLN A 74 -35.25 10.44 12.03
CA GLN A 74 -35.22 11.14 13.33
C GLN A 74 -34.83 10.25 14.54
N SER A 75 -34.92 8.94 14.39
CA SER A 75 -34.54 7.95 15.41
C SER A 75 -33.02 7.69 15.49
N ILE A 76 -32.26 8.12 14.51
CA ILE A 76 -30.80 7.89 14.41
C ILE A 76 -30.08 9.22 14.37
N GLU A 77 -29.15 9.39 15.28
CA GLU A 77 -28.37 10.61 15.37
C GLU A 77 -27.37 10.70 14.19
N PRO A 78 -27.32 11.83 13.46
CA PRO A 78 -26.39 12.02 12.33
C PRO A 78 -24.95 11.69 12.67
N ASP A 79 -24.48 12.10 13.84
CA ASP A 79 -23.11 11.86 14.28
C ASP A 79 -22.81 10.39 14.59
N ALA A 80 -23.83 9.57 14.89
CA ALA A 80 -23.65 8.12 15.01
C ALA A 80 -23.29 7.49 13.65
N CYS A 81 -23.91 7.96 12.55
CA CYS A 81 -23.57 7.51 11.19
C CYS A 81 -22.14 7.94 10.82
N ARG A 82 -21.77 9.19 11.09
CA ARG A 82 -20.42 9.70 10.88
C ARG A 82 -19.38 8.92 11.68
N ALA A 83 -19.70 8.58 12.94
CA ALA A 83 -18.83 7.80 13.80
C ALA A 83 -18.57 6.38 13.25
N ALA A 84 -19.63 5.72 12.74
CA ALA A 84 -19.51 4.42 12.10
C ALA A 84 -18.64 4.48 10.84
N ALA A 85 -18.86 5.47 9.97
CA ALA A 85 -18.01 5.72 8.79
C ALA A 85 -16.56 6.00 9.19
N TRP A 86 -16.33 6.92 10.11
CA TRP A 86 -15.00 7.34 10.56
C TRP A 86 -14.19 6.19 11.16
N LYS A 87 -14.82 5.36 11.97
CA LYS A 87 -14.17 4.16 12.54
C LYS A 87 -13.58 3.27 11.43
N ARG A 88 -14.33 3.04 10.35
CA ARG A 88 -13.87 2.26 9.21
C ARG A 88 -12.79 2.97 8.40
N LEU A 89 -13.00 4.24 8.10
CA LEU A 89 -12.06 5.05 7.31
C LEU A 89 -10.69 5.15 7.99
N ARG A 90 -10.64 5.29 9.32
CA ARG A 90 -9.38 5.25 10.08
C ARG A 90 -8.64 3.93 9.94
N ILE A 91 -9.36 2.80 9.95
CA ILE A 91 -8.75 1.47 9.76
C ILE A 91 -8.18 1.37 8.34
N LEU A 92 -8.93 1.83 7.34
CA LEU A 92 -8.48 1.87 5.95
C LEU A 92 -7.25 2.75 5.78
N ALA A 93 -7.29 3.96 6.30
CA ALA A 93 -6.18 4.91 6.24
C ALA A 93 -4.91 4.31 6.85
N ARG A 94 -5.03 3.69 8.02
CA ARG A 94 -3.92 2.99 8.67
C ARG A 94 -3.35 1.86 7.81
N ASN A 95 -4.23 1.02 7.25
CA ASN A 95 -3.82 -0.12 6.42
C ASN A 95 -3.17 0.29 5.10
N GLN A 96 -3.50 1.47 4.59
CA GLN A 96 -2.95 2.04 3.35
C GLN A 96 -1.78 2.99 3.58
N GLY A 97 -1.38 3.22 4.83
CA GLY A 97 -0.29 4.14 5.16
C GLY A 97 -0.63 5.61 4.96
N ILE A 98 -1.93 5.96 4.98
CA ILE A 98 -2.38 7.35 4.82
C ILE A 98 -2.01 8.14 6.07
N SER A 99 -1.19 9.16 5.89
CA SER A 99 -0.68 10.02 6.94
C SER A 99 -1.57 11.24 7.21
N ARG A 100 -2.24 11.75 6.19
CA ARG A 100 -3.07 12.95 6.25
C ARG A 100 -4.40 12.74 5.55
N ILE A 101 -5.48 13.17 6.20
CA ILE A 101 -6.82 13.13 5.61
C ILE A 101 -7.36 14.55 5.60
N TRP A 102 -7.67 15.03 4.41
CA TRP A 102 -8.17 16.36 4.13
C TRP A 102 -9.69 16.34 3.97
N THR A 103 -10.36 17.43 4.32
CA THR A 103 -11.78 17.62 4.03
C THR A 103 -12.14 19.10 3.95
N GLN A 104 -13.20 19.39 3.22
CA GLN A 104 -13.92 20.66 3.23
C GLN A 104 -15.34 20.52 3.82
N GLU A 105 -15.68 19.32 4.27
CA GLU A 105 -16.99 19.04 4.87
C GLU A 105 -17.13 19.82 6.18
N ASP A 106 -18.15 20.67 6.28
CA ASP A 106 -18.36 21.61 7.40
C ASP A 106 -19.30 21.03 8.47
N ALA A 107 -19.09 19.78 8.88
CA ALA A 107 -19.82 19.20 9.98
C ALA A 107 -19.04 19.36 11.30
N GLU A 108 -19.73 19.74 12.38
CA GLU A 108 -19.16 19.85 13.73
C GLU A 108 -18.45 18.55 14.15
N TYR A 109 -19.02 17.41 13.73
CA TYR A 109 -18.44 16.10 13.99
C TYR A 109 -16.98 15.99 13.57
N TRP A 110 -16.59 16.50 12.40
CA TRP A 110 -15.21 16.42 11.91
C TRP A 110 -14.26 17.24 12.78
N ARG A 111 -14.72 18.39 13.28
CA ARG A 111 -13.93 19.24 14.19
C ARG A 111 -13.63 18.50 15.50
N VAL A 112 -14.63 17.91 16.13
CA VAL A 112 -14.45 17.16 17.40
C VAL A 112 -13.73 15.83 17.19
N SER A 113 -13.71 15.30 15.97
CA SER A 113 -13.00 14.08 15.60
C SER A 113 -11.49 14.29 15.35
N GLY A 114 -10.98 15.51 15.61
CA GLY A 114 -9.55 15.82 15.56
C GLY A 114 -9.08 16.44 14.23
N TYR A 115 -10.01 16.86 13.37
CA TYR A 115 -9.66 17.70 12.23
C TYR A 115 -9.37 19.13 12.68
N GLN A 116 -8.30 19.68 12.16
CA GLN A 116 -7.87 21.03 12.46
C GLN A 116 -7.93 21.92 11.20
N PRO A 117 -8.38 23.18 11.32
CA PRO A 117 -8.35 24.11 10.20
C PRO A 117 -6.90 24.40 9.84
N ILE A 118 -6.58 24.34 8.56
CA ILE A 118 -5.27 24.67 8.05
C ILE A 118 -5.31 26.05 7.39
N PRO A 119 -4.66 27.06 7.97
CA PRO A 119 -4.52 28.35 7.34
C PRO A 119 -3.65 28.22 6.07
N GLU A 120 -3.93 29.06 5.09
CA GLU A 120 -3.21 29.04 3.80
C GLU A 120 -1.68 29.12 3.96
N SER A 121 -1.21 29.86 4.96
CA SER A 121 0.22 30.00 5.27
C SER A 121 0.90 28.71 5.76
N GLN A 122 0.12 27.71 6.19
CA GLN A 122 0.61 26.42 6.71
C GLN A 122 0.37 25.27 5.72
N LEU A 123 -0.17 25.57 4.54
CA LEU A 123 -0.29 24.56 3.50
C LEU A 123 1.11 24.09 3.06
N PRO A 124 1.32 22.77 2.89
CA PRO A 124 2.58 22.25 2.38
C PRO A 124 2.96 22.83 1.02
N ALA A 125 4.25 22.88 0.72
CA ALA A 125 4.72 23.35 -0.58
C ALA A 125 4.23 22.44 -1.72
N GLU A 126 4.24 21.13 -1.49
CA GLU A 126 3.66 20.12 -2.36
C GLU A 126 2.29 19.72 -1.81
N LEU A 127 1.26 20.12 -2.51
CA LEU A 127 -0.13 19.79 -2.19
C LEU A 127 -0.56 18.56 -2.97
N PRO A 128 -1.41 17.69 -2.38
CA PRO A 128 -2.08 16.66 -3.15
C PRO A 128 -2.85 17.24 -4.33
N SER A 129 -3.04 16.46 -5.38
CA SER A 129 -3.69 16.89 -6.62
C SER A 129 -5.09 17.47 -6.42
N PHE A 130 -5.77 17.09 -5.35
CA PHE A 130 -7.12 17.51 -4.99
C PHE A 130 -7.19 18.74 -4.09
N VAL A 131 -6.08 19.23 -3.52
CA VAL A 131 -6.07 20.38 -2.61
C VAL A 131 -5.83 21.67 -3.37
N GLN A 132 -6.81 22.58 -3.35
CA GLN A 132 -6.71 23.93 -3.91
C GLN A 132 -6.34 24.94 -2.83
N ARG A 133 -5.45 25.89 -3.13
CA ARG A 133 -4.93 26.85 -2.15
C ARG A 133 -6.00 27.82 -1.59
N GLU A 134 -7.03 28.10 -2.36
CA GLU A 134 -8.03 29.14 -2.04
C GLU A 134 -9.18 28.66 -1.16
N ALA A 135 -9.23 27.37 -0.81
CA ALA A 135 -10.34 26.78 -0.08
C ALA A 135 -9.98 26.57 1.39
N GLY A 136 -10.93 26.78 2.29
CA GLY A 136 -10.81 26.47 3.71
C GLY A 136 -10.71 24.97 3.91
N TRP A 137 -9.53 24.48 4.28
CA TRP A 137 -9.25 23.07 4.48
C TRP A 137 -9.18 22.70 5.95
N TRP A 138 -9.70 21.52 6.25
CA TRP A 138 -9.51 20.83 7.51
C TRP A 138 -8.65 19.60 7.26
N MET A 139 -7.74 19.32 8.18
CA MET A 139 -6.85 18.18 8.06
C MET A 139 -6.81 17.39 9.37
N HIS A 140 -6.91 16.08 9.24
CA HIS A 140 -6.62 15.13 10.31
C HIS A 140 -5.27 14.46 10.03
N GLN A 141 -4.35 14.56 10.97
CA GLN A 141 -3.07 13.87 10.91
C GLN A 141 -3.13 12.58 11.72
N SER A 142 -2.86 11.47 11.08
CA SER A 142 -2.81 10.17 11.77
C SER A 142 -1.56 10.12 12.67
N PRO A 143 -1.70 9.91 13.97
CA PRO A 143 -0.54 9.82 14.88
C PRO A 143 0.37 8.62 14.58
N ASP A 144 -0.19 7.57 13.97
CA ASP A 144 0.54 6.34 13.63
C ASP A 144 1.38 6.46 12.34
N ALA A 145 1.18 7.49 11.52
CA ALA A 145 1.84 7.62 10.23
C ALA A 145 3.36 7.75 10.37
N ALA A 146 3.83 8.58 11.31
CA ALA A 146 5.26 8.74 11.56
C ALA A 146 5.91 7.45 12.10
N GLN A 147 5.17 6.65 12.87
CA GLN A 147 5.65 5.35 13.35
C GLN A 147 5.62 4.28 12.27
N THR A 148 4.61 4.30 11.41
CA THR A 148 4.49 3.38 10.27
C THR A 148 5.61 3.60 9.27
N ASP A 149 5.95 4.84 8.96
CA ASP A 149 7.07 5.17 8.05
C ASP A 149 8.41 4.71 8.62
N LEU A 150 8.64 4.90 9.91
CA LEU A 150 9.83 4.40 10.61
C LEU A 150 9.88 2.86 10.66
N MET A 151 8.74 2.17 10.81
CA MET A 151 8.67 0.71 10.76
C MET A 151 8.94 0.18 9.36
N VAL A 152 8.33 0.75 8.33
CA VAL A 152 8.55 0.37 6.92
C VAL A 152 10.00 0.62 6.53
N GLN A 153 10.60 1.76 6.89
CA GLN A 153 12.01 2.03 6.64
C GLN A 153 12.92 1.03 7.37
N ARG A 154 12.58 0.64 8.59
CA ARG A 154 13.33 -0.34 9.37
C ARG A 154 13.23 -1.75 8.78
N GLU A 155 12.04 -2.18 8.38
CA GLU A 155 11.84 -3.46 7.70
C GLU A 155 12.55 -3.48 6.33
N PHE A 156 12.47 -2.40 5.57
CA PHE A 156 13.19 -2.27 4.30
C PHE A 156 14.71 -2.31 4.49
N ALA A 157 15.24 -1.65 5.53
CA ALA A 157 16.65 -1.71 5.87
C ALA A 157 17.09 -3.14 6.28
N LEU A 158 16.28 -3.84 7.07
CA LEU A 158 16.53 -5.23 7.44
C LEU A 158 16.49 -6.16 6.22
N TRP A 159 15.52 -6.00 5.34
CA TRP A 159 15.42 -6.78 4.11
C TRP A 159 16.60 -6.54 3.17
N LYS A 160 17.08 -5.30 3.06
CA LYS A 160 18.26 -4.93 2.28
C LYS A 160 19.54 -5.58 2.83
N THR A 161 19.75 -5.52 4.15
CA THR A 161 20.89 -6.18 4.79
C THR A 161 20.86 -7.70 4.65
N GLN A 162 19.70 -8.31 4.76
CA GLN A 162 19.53 -9.76 4.56
C GLN A 162 19.87 -10.17 3.12
N ARG A 163 19.41 -9.41 2.13
CA ARG A 163 19.72 -9.66 0.72
C ARG A 163 21.20 -9.48 0.38
N GLU A 164 21.85 -8.49 1.00
CA GLU A 164 23.30 -8.29 0.85
C GLU A 164 24.09 -9.45 1.46
N GLN A 165 23.68 -9.98 2.61
CA GLN A 165 24.29 -11.16 3.24
C GLN A 165 24.10 -12.42 2.39
N GLU A 166 22.90 -12.63 1.83
CA GLU A 166 22.65 -13.75 0.92
C GLU A 166 23.51 -13.69 -0.34
N SER A 167 23.66 -12.50 -0.92
CA SER A 167 24.50 -12.31 -2.12
C SER A 167 25.97 -12.55 -1.84
N GLN A 168 26.47 -12.11 -0.68
CA GLN A 168 27.85 -12.37 -0.26
C GLN A 168 28.11 -13.85 -0.01
N SER A 169 27.19 -14.54 0.65
CA SER A 169 27.30 -15.97 0.90
C SER A 169 27.26 -16.78 -0.40
N PHE A 170 26.48 -16.37 -1.37
CA PHE A 170 26.46 -16.96 -2.71
C PHE A 170 27.79 -16.76 -3.46
N GLN A 171 28.34 -15.56 -3.44
CA GLN A 171 29.64 -15.28 -4.06
C GLN A 171 30.77 -16.08 -3.42
N GLN A 172 30.80 -16.24 -2.12
CA GLN A 172 31.77 -17.08 -1.43
C GLN A 172 31.66 -18.55 -1.86
N ARG A 173 30.46 -19.11 -1.96
CA ARG A 173 30.24 -20.46 -2.46
C ARG A 173 30.72 -20.65 -3.89
N VAL A 174 30.44 -19.68 -4.78
CA VAL A 174 30.91 -19.71 -6.16
C VAL A 174 32.44 -19.68 -6.25
N GLN A 175 33.11 -18.87 -5.43
CA GLN A 175 34.57 -18.85 -5.36
C GLN A 175 35.16 -20.19 -4.89
N VAL A 176 34.58 -20.81 -3.86
CA VAL A 176 35.01 -22.14 -3.39
C VAL A 176 34.85 -23.20 -4.50
N PHE A 177 33.69 -23.21 -5.18
CA PHE A 177 33.47 -24.13 -6.29
C PHE A 177 34.47 -23.91 -7.42
N ARG A 178 34.78 -22.68 -7.77
CA ARG A 178 35.77 -22.36 -8.81
C ARG A 178 37.18 -22.85 -8.43
N THR A 179 37.58 -22.68 -7.18
CA THR A 179 38.88 -23.14 -6.68
C THR A 179 38.98 -24.65 -6.70
N VAL A 180 37.93 -25.35 -6.25
CA VAL A 180 37.88 -26.84 -6.28
C VAL A 180 37.89 -27.36 -7.73
N ALA A 181 37.12 -26.74 -8.63
CA ALA A 181 37.12 -27.16 -10.03
C ALA A 181 38.48 -26.97 -10.71
N LEU A 182 39.19 -25.85 -10.45
CA LEU A 182 40.54 -25.63 -10.94
C LEU A 182 41.54 -26.64 -10.38
N GLY A 183 41.42 -26.98 -9.11
CA GLY A 183 42.28 -28.03 -8.48
C GLY A 183 42.08 -29.43 -9.10
N LEU A 184 40.84 -29.82 -9.35
CA LEU A 184 40.51 -31.08 -10.01
C LEU A 184 41.02 -31.11 -11.48
N PHE A 185 40.87 -30.01 -12.17
CA PHE A 185 41.37 -29.86 -13.55
C PHE A 185 42.92 -30.00 -13.61
N ALA A 186 43.63 -29.34 -12.72
CA ALA A 186 45.08 -29.45 -12.62
C ALA A 186 45.54 -30.88 -12.28
N LEU A 187 44.86 -31.53 -11.34
CA LEU A 187 45.16 -32.94 -11.00
C LEU A 187 44.91 -33.86 -12.18
N SER A 188 43.81 -33.69 -12.90
CA SER A 188 43.49 -34.48 -14.10
C SER A 188 44.59 -34.31 -15.20
N LEU A 189 45.07 -33.08 -15.37
CA LEU A 189 46.15 -32.80 -16.35
C LEU A 189 47.45 -33.47 -15.96
N ILE A 190 47.83 -33.46 -14.68
CA ILE A 190 49.04 -34.14 -14.17
C ILE A 190 48.94 -35.64 -14.40
N LEU A 191 47.78 -36.23 -14.10
CA LEU A 191 47.56 -37.67 -14.32
C LEU A 191 47.66 -38.05 -15.81
N LEU A 192 47.09 -37.22 -16.69
CA LEU A 192 47.14 -37.40 -18.14
C LEU A 192 48.60 -37.35 -18.65
N LEU A 193 49.36 -36.35 -18.23
CA LEU A 193 50.77 -36.20 -18.61
C LEU A 193 51.62 -37.36 -18.08
N GLY A 194 51.39 -37.78 -16.84
CA GLY A 194 52.02 -38.96 -16.23
C GLY A 194 51.74 -40.23 -17.02
N PHE A 195 50.48 -40.41 -17.42
CA PHE A 195 50.04 -41.56 -18.22
C PHE A 195 50.73 -41.56 -19.61
N LEU A 196 50.76 -40.39 -20.27
CA LEU A 196 51.43 -40.22 -21.58
C LEU A 196 52.92 -40.54 -21.49
N PHE A 197 53.57 -40.04 -20.44
CA PHE A 197 55.00 -40.30 -20.22
C PHE A 197 55.25 -41.81 -19.95
N TYR A 198 54.39 -42.44 -19.16
CA TYR A 198 54.49 -43.90 -18.88
C TYR A 198 54.25 -44.73 -20.14
N ALA A 199 53.24 -44.38 -20.96
CA ALA A 199 52.97 -45.03 -22.23
C ALA A 199 54.12 -44.90 -23.24
N ALA A 200 54.73 -43.72 -23.32
CA ALA A 200 55.89 -43.46 -24.18
C ALA A 200 57.12 -44.28 -23.78
N LYS A 201 57.30 -44.56 -22.47
CA LYS A 201 58.42 -45.41 -21.97
C LYS A 201 58.17 -46.86 -22.26
N LEU A 202 56.94 -47.37 -22.27
CA LEU A 202 56.63 -48.79 -22.51
C LEU A 202 56.58 -49.16 -23.99
N ARG A 203 56.24 -48.24 -24.91
CA ARG A 203 56.14 -48.49 -26.35
C ARG A 203 56.70 -47.29 -27.16
N PRO A 204 58.01 -47.15 -27.28
CA PRO A 204 58.62 -46.04 -27.99
C PRO A 204 58.26 -45.99 -29.50
N ASP A 205 57.94 -47.14 -30.10
CA ASP A 205 57.60 -47.24 -31.53
C ASP A 205 56.17 -46.76 -31.85
N ALA A 206 55.24 -46.81 -30.94
CA ALA A 206 53.87 -46.32 -31.15
C ALA A 206 53.78 -44.79 -31.17
N PHE A 207 54.70 -44.07 -30.51
CA PHE A 207 54.75 -42.62 -30.47
C PHE A 207 55.25 -41.98 -31.76
N ARG A 208 56.05 -42.73 -32.54
CA ARG A 208 56.56 -42.22 -33.86
C ARG A 208 55.49 -42.17 -34.96
N LEU A 209 54.37 -42.91 -34.77
CA LEU A 209 53.28 -42.94 -35.74
C LEU A 209 52.28 -41.76 -35.57
N PHE A 210 52.25 -41.14 -34.40
CA PHE A 210 51.29 -40.02 -34.08
C PHE A 210 51.82 -38.62 -34.48
N PHE A 211 53.12 -38.51 -34.74
CA PHE A 211 53.78 -37.22 -35.10
C PHE A 211 54.38 -37.21 -36.53
N ARG A 212 53.74 -37.96 -37.43
CA ARG A 212 54.05 -37.88 -38.86
C ARG A 212 52.97 -37.20 -39.69
#